data_7d5cddd134a361057b0c434a16396599
#
_entry.id   7d5cddd134a361057b0c434a16396599
#
_cell.length_a   1.000
_cell.length_b   1.000
_cell.length_c   1.000
_cell.angle_alpha   90.00
_cell.angle_beta   90.00
_cell.angle_gamma   90.00
#
_symmetry.space_group_name_H-M   'P 1'
#
loop_
_entity.id
_entity.type
_entity.pdbx_description
1 polymer ?
#
loop_
_entity_poly.entity_id
_entity_poly.type
_entity_poly.pdbx_seq_one_letter_code
_entity_poly.pdbx_strand_id
1 'polypeptide(L)'
;MQLNKLFKALAIAVPMATLAACSSNQQTDTGAGAGQETNQTADQEQSSGVEVGAADRQQTPEEIRQEQMEALRKEHIIYFAFDRSNIQSDYAELLAAHADYLVKNPNVSVVIEGHADERGTPEYNIALGERRAQAVESYLENLGVQDSQISTVSYGEEKPMVNASTERAYAKNRRAVLVY
;
A
#
# COMPACT_ATOMS: atom_id res chain seq x y z
N MET A 1 24.44 15.56 -40.33
CA MET A 1 23.68 16.83 -40.28
C MET A 1 23.49 17.21 -38.81
N GLN A 2 24.08 18.33 -38.48
CA GLN A 2 24.09 18.88 -37.11
C GLN A 2 22.73 19.50 -36.76
N LEU A 3 22.29 19.36 -35.53
CA LEU A 3 21.40 20.36 -34.94
C LEU A 3 21.71 20.46 -33.42
N ASN A 4 22.50 21.31 -33.09
CA ASN A 4 22.68 22.46 -32.21
C ASN A 4 21.65 22.63 -31.11
N LYS A 5 22.14 22.52 -29.85
CA LYS A 5 22.28 23.56 -28.83
C LYS A 5 21.07 24.49 -28.64
N LEU A 6 20.44 24.36 -27.47
CA LEU A 6 19.97 25.53 -26.71
C LEU A 6 19.84 25.20 -25.24
N PHE A 7 20.93 25.40 -24.51
CA PHE A 7 20.91 25.57 -23.04
C PHE A 7 20.35 26.97 -22.76
N LYS A 8 19.27 27.08 -22.02
CA LYS A 8 18.91 28.30 -21.31
C LYS A 8 18.91 28.02 -19.81
N ALA A 9 19.97 28.48 -19.19
CA ALA A 9 20.07 28.62 -17.74
C ALA A 9 19.04 29.65 -17.25
N LEU A 10 18.23 29.30 -16.27
CA LEU A 10 17.43 30.24 -15.51
C LEU A 10 17.85 30.10 -14.05
N ALA A 11 18.68 31.04 -13.62
CA ALA A 11 19.02 31.27 -12.22
C ALA A 11 17.85 31.99 -11.54
N ILE A 12 17.28 31.38 -10.51
CA ILE A 12 16.33 32.06 -9.62
C ILE A 12 16.98 32.10 -8.23
N ALA A 13 17.28 33.33 -7.81
CA ALA A 13 17.82 33.67 -6.50
C ALA A 13 16.73 33.49 -5.42
N VAL A 14 17.12 32.86 -4.31
CA VAL A 14 16.32 32.73 -3.10
C VAL A 14 16.72 33.84 -2.14
N PRO A 15 15.84 34.69 -1.61
CA PRO A 15 16.14 35.55 -0.47
C PRO A 15 15.91 34.81 0.84
N MET A 16 16.95 34.73 1.65
CA MET A 16 16.91 34.45 3.09
C MET A 16 16.12 35.55 3.82
N ALA A 17 15.15 35.14 4.62
CA ALA A 17 14.59 35.97 5.67
C ALA A 17 14.74 35.24 7.01
N THR A 18 15.66 35.73 7.81
CA THR A 18 15.85 35.43 9.22
C THR A 18 14.88 36.26 10.07
N LEU A 19 14.15 35.61 10.96
CA LEU A 19 13.53 36.30 12.10
C LEU A 19 13.65 35.40 13.34
N ALA A 20 14.53 35.80 14.21
CA ALA A 20 14.62 35.36 15.59
C ALA A 20 13.62 36.11 16.46
N ALA A 21 12.93 35.45 17.34
CA ALA A 21 12.35 36.07 18.53
C ALA A 21 12.26 35.06 19.66
N CYS A 22 13.17 35.17 20.60
CA CYS A 22 13.09 34.63 21.95
C CYS A 22 12.06 35.39 22.75
N SER A 23 11.26 34.72 23.56
CA SER A 23 10.80 35.32 24.82
C SER A 23 10.55 34.22 25.85
N SER A 24 11.45 34.18 26.80
CA SER A 24 11.34 33.52 28.09
C SER A 24 10.39 34.34 28.98
N ASN A 25 9.52 33.70 29.75
CA ASN A 25 9.15 34.22 31.05
C ASN A 25 8.91 33.09 32.06
N GLN A 26 9.85 33.00 32.97
CA GLN A 26 9.74 32.34 34.26
C GLN A 26 9.19 33.34 35.24
N GLN A 27 8.21 32.96 36.03
CA GLN A 27 8.12 33.51 37.41
C GLN A 27 7.36 32.54 38.31
N THR A 28 8.09 32.05 39.28
CA THR A 28 7.66 31.51 40.57
C THR A 28 6.92 32.54 41.38
N ASP A 29 5.89 32.20 42.16
CA ASP A 29 5.98 32.37 43.57
C ASP A 29 4.85 31.67 44.36
N THR A 30 5.21 31.30 45.54
CA THR A 30 4.62 30.61 46.66
C THR A 30 3.45 31.37 47.32
N GLY A 31 2.51 30.63 47.96
CA GLY A 31 1.59 31.19 48.93
C GLY A 31 0.56 30.17 49.49
N ALA A 32 0.83 29.71 50.66
CA ALA A 32 0.00 28.84 51.48
C ALA A 32 -1.27 29.56 52.04
N GLY A 33 -2.34 28.82 52.27
CA GLY A 33 -3.46 29.31 53.06
C GLY A 33 -4.60 28.26 53.19
N ALA A 34 -4.68 27.69 54.36
CA ALA A 34 -5.68 26.74 54.81
C ALA A 34 -7.06 27.36 55.01
N GLY A 35 -8.10 26.53 54.98
CA GLY A 35 -9.45 26.94 55.45
C GLY A 35 -10.55 25.95 55.04
N GLN A 36 -10.87 25.10 55.85
CA GLN A 36 -11.93 24.17 56.18
C GLN A 36 -13.36 24.76 56.01
N GLU A 37 -14.26 23.97 55.62
CA GLU A 37 -15.45 23.32 56.19
C GLU A 37 -16.73 23.45 55.35
N THR A 38 -17.29 22.25 55.13
CA THR A 38 -18.68 21.74 55.27
C THR A 38 -19.84 22.58 54.72
N ASN A 39 -20.66 22.05 53.84
CA ASN A 39 -21.91 21.37 54.19
C ASN A 39 -22.70 20.86 52.99
N GLN A 40 -23.35 19.72 53.22
CA GLN A 40 -24.33 18.95 52.48
C GLN A 40 -25.49 19.80 51.90
N THR A 41 -26.07 19.43 50.76
CA THR A 41 -27.41 18.81 50.70
C THR A 41 -27.90 18.68 49.26
N ALA A 42 -28.29 17.47 48.92
CA ALA A 42 -29.44 16.99 48.18
C ALA A 42 -29.68 17.37 46.71
N ASP A 43 -29.71 16.28 45.91
CA ASP A 43 -30.68 15.92 44.87
C ASP A 43 -31.14 16.98 43.85
N GLN A 44 -30.73 16.76 42.65
CA GLN A 44 -31.71 16.56 41.55
C GLN A 44 -31.01 15.90 40.36
N GLU A 45 -31.41 14.65 40.11
CA GLU A 45 -31.19 13.97 38.83
C GLU A 45 -31.82 14.80 37.71
N GLN A 46 -30.97 15.28 36.81
CA GLN A 46 -31.42 15.66 35.47
C GLN A 46 -30.50 14.99 34.49
N SER A 47 -30.92 13.78 34.10
CA SER A 47 -30.43 13.05 32.93
C SER A 47 -30.67 13.90 31.71
N SER A 48 -29.70 14.74 31.36
CA SER A 48 -29.57 15.24 30.00
C SER A 48 -28.68 14.23 29.27
N GLY A 49 -29.33 13.37 28.49
CA GLY A 49 -28.68 12.52 27.52
C GLY A 49 -27.94 13.42 26.54
N VAL A 50 -26.63 13.53 26.74
CA VAL A 50 -25.73 14.00 25.71
C VAL A 50 -25.69 12.89 24.68
N GLU A 51 -26.51 13.01 23.62
CA GLU A 51 -26.21 12.33 22.38
C GLU A 51 -24.82 12.80 21.96
N VAL A 52 -23.83 11.99 22.25
CA VAL A 52 -22.52 12.10 21.65
C VAL A 52 -22.75 11.76 20.19
N GLY A 53 -23.06 12.78 19.38
CA GLY A 53 -23.02 12.68 17.95
C GLY A 53 -21.70 12.00 17.61
N ALA A 54 -21.74 10.97 16.78
CA ALA A 54 -20.58 10.28 16.29
C ALA A 54 -19.64 11.36 15.69
N ALA A 55 -18.66 11.81 16.48
CA ALA A 55 -17.62 12.69 16.02
C ALA A 55 -16.98 11.92 14.85
N ASP A 56 -16.98 12.52 13.70
CA ASP A 56 -16.30 12.06 12.51
C ASP A 56 -14.81 11.85 12.90
N ARG A 57 -14.50 10.61 13.30
CA ARG A 57 -13.18 10.25 13.78
C ARG A 57 -12.27 10.23 12.56
N GLN A 58 -11.49 11.29 12.37
CA GLN A 58 -10.47 11.30 11.34
C GLN A 58 -9.54 10.10 11.54
N GLN A 59 -9.48 9.25 10.53
CA GLN A 59 -8.58 8.09 10.53
C GLN A 59 -7.13 8.57 10.62
N THR A 60 -6.33 7.87 11.39
CA THR A 60 -4.90 8.12 11.46
C THR A 60 -4.22 7.68 10.16
N PRO A 61 -3.06 8.23 9.81
CA PRO A 61 -2.30 7.77 8.64
C PRO A 61 -1.98 6.26 8.66
N GLU A 62 -1.87 5.68 9.86
CA GLU A 62 -1.65 4.26 10.08
C GLU A 62 -2.89 3.43 9.75
N GLU A 63 -4.06 3.86 10.21
CA GLU A 63 -5.34 3.22 9.91
C GLU A 63 -5.64 3.25 8.42
N ILE A 64 -5.40 4.38 7.75
CA ILE A 64 -5.55 4.51 6.28
C ILE A 64 -4.64 3.52 5.54
N ARG A 65 -3.38 3.40 5.96
CA ARG A 65 -2.42 2.48 5.34
C ARG A 65 -2.82 1.01 5.54
N GLN A 66 -3.31 0.65 6.72
CA GLN A 66 -3.80 -0.69 7.02
C GLN A 66 -5.02 -1.03 6.17
N GLU A 67 -5.97 -0.12 6.04
CA GLU A 67 -7.16 -0.30 5.21
C GLU A 67 -6.81 -0.48 3.73
N GLN A 68 -5.88 0.33 3.22
CA GLN A 68 -5.36 0.19 1.86
C GLN A 68 -4.70 -1.19 1.64
N MET A 69 -3.86 -1.63 2.57
CA MET A 69 -3.23 -2.94 2.50
C MET A 69 -4.26 -4.07 2.53
N GLU A 70 -5.29 -3.98 3.36
CA GLU A 70 -6.37 -4.98 3.40
C GLU A 70 -7.18 -5.01 2.10
N ALA A 71 -7.42 -3.87 1.48
CA ALA A 71 -8.08 -3.79 0.18
C ALA A 71 -7.24 -4.48 -0.91
N LEU A 72 -5.94 -4.20 -0.97
CA LEU A 72 -5.01 -4.83 -1.91
C LEU A 72 -4.91 -6.35 -1.72
N ARG A 73 -4.95 -6.83 -0.48
CA ARG A 73 -4.95 -8.28 -0.18
C ARG A 73 -6.20 -9.01 -0.67
N LYS A 74 -7.29 -8.32 -0.89
CA LYS A 74 -8.53 -8.93 -1.43
C LYS A 74 -8.45 -9.12 -2.94
N GLU A 75 -7.77 -8.23 -3.65
CA GLU A 75 -7.63 -8.24 -5.10
C GLU A 75 -6.13 -8.29 -5.47
N HIS A 76 -5.53 -9.46 -5.38
CA HIS A 76 -4.10 -9.66 -5.50
C HIS A 76 -3.73 -10.76 -6.51
N ILE A 77 -4.69 -11.22 -7.33
CA ILE A 77 -4.51 -12.34 -8.25
C ILE A 77 -4.74 -11.89 -9.69
N ILE A 78 -3.77 -12.16 -10.55
CA ILE A 78 -3.79 -11.91 -11.98
C ILE A 78 -3.91 -13.26 -12.70
N TYR A 79 -4.95 -13.46 -13.53
CA TYR A 79 -5.13 -14.69 -14.29
C TYR A 79 -4.63 -14.55 -15.72
N PHE A 80 -4.16 -15.67 -16.28
CA PHE A 80 -3.60 -15.74 -17.61
C PHE A 80 -4.37 -16.72 -18.51
N ALA A 81 -4.36 -16.42 -19.81
CA ALA A 81 -4.83 -17.36 -20.81
C ALA A 81 -3.92 -18.60 -20.89
N PHE A 82 -4.43 -19.67 -21.52
CA PHE A 82 -3.65 -20.88 -21.73
C PHE A 82 -2.37 -20.58 -22.49
N ASP A 83 -1.26 -21.08 -21.97
CA ASP A 83 0.08 -20.93 -22.55
C ASP A 83 0.49 -19.47 -22.83
N ARG A 84 0.03 -18.52 -22.00
CA ARG A 84 0.33 -17.10 -22.12
C ARG A 84 0.86 -16.53 -20.81
N SER A 85 1.70 -15.50 -20.97
CA SER A 85 2.22 -14.68 -19.86
C SER A 85 1.93 -13.17 -20.04
N ASN A 86 1.20 -12.78 -21.09
CA ASN A 86 0.80 -11.38 -21.26
C ASN A 86 -0.34 -11.01 -20.31
N ILE A 87 -0.22 -9.88 -19.65
CA ILE A 87 -1.23 -9.30 -18.76
C ILE A 87 -2.39 -8.77 -19.63
N GLN A 88 -3.62 -9.08 -19.23
CA GLN A 88 -4.82 -8.56 -19.86
C GLN A 88 -5.12 -7.15 -19.34
N SER A 89 -5.74 -6.31 -20.18
CA SER A 89 -6.08 -4.91 -19.82
C SER A 89 -6.95 -4.77 -18.58
N ASP A 90 -7.77 -5.78 -18.29
CA ASP A 90 -8.69 -5.82 -17.15
C ASP A 90 -7.96 -5.74 -15.79
N TYR A 91 -6.67 -6.09 -15.76
CA TYR A 91 -5.83 -6.01 -14.55
C TYR A 91 -5.09 -4.67 -14.40
N ALA A 92 -5.27 -3.72 -15.33
CA ALA A 92 -4.54 -2.45 -15.30
C ALA A 92 -4.85 -1.63 -14.04
N GLU A 93 -6.11 -1.50 -13.65
CA GLU A 93 -6.52 -0.78 -12.44
C GLU A 93 -6.01 -1.45 -11.17
N LEU A 94 -6.13 -2.79 -11.09
CA LEU A 94 -5.62 -3.57 -9.99
C LEU A 94 -4.11 -3.34 -9.80
N LEU A 95 -3.34 -3.50 -10.86
CA LEU A 95 -1.88 -3.32 -10.82
C LEU A 95 -1.48 -1.87 -10.55
N ALA A 96 -2.25 -0.90 -11.04
CA ALA A 96 -2.01 0.51 -10.73
C ALA A 96 -2.23 0.82 -9.24
N ALA A 97 -3.24 0.21 -8.60
CA ALA A 97 -3.47 0.37 -7.16
C ALA A 97 -2.33 -0.23 -6.32
N HIS A 98 -1.82 -1.42 -6.70
CA HIS A 98 -0.66 -2.02 -6.05
C HIS A 98 0.60 -1.18 -6.24
N ALA A 99 0.85 -0.67 -7.45
CA ALA A 99 1.99 0.18 -7.74
C ALA A 99 1.95 1.49 -6.94
N ASP A 100 0.79 2.17 -6.90
CA ASP A 100 0.59 3.40 -6.12
C ASP A 100 0.89 3.19 -4.63
N TYR A 101 0.43 2.07 -4.08
CA TYR A 101 0.72 1.71 -2.70
C TYR A 101 2.22 1.48 -2.46
N LEU A 102 2.90 0.70 -3.32
CA LEU A 102 4.32 0.40 -3.18
C LEU A 102 5.21 1.65 -3.35
N VAL A 103 4.90 2.50 -4.33
CA VAL A 103 5.62 3.77 -4.54
C VAL A 103 5.50 4.71 -3.33
N LYS A 104 4.33 4.77 -2.70
CA LYS A 104 4.09 5.57 -1.48
C LYS A 104 4.71 4.96 -0.22
N ASN A 105 5.03 3.68 -0.24
CA ASN A 105 5.55 2.93 0.91
C ASN A 105 6.85 2.20 0.55
N PRO A 106 7.99 2.89 0.40
CA PRO A 106 9.24 2.31 -0.10
C PRO A 106 9.86 1.23 0.80
N ASN A 107 9.39 1.09 2.04
CA ASN A 107 9.81 0.04 2.97
C ASN A 107 8.96 -1.24 2.86
N VAL A 108 7.92 -1.24 2.04
CA VAL A 108 7.09 -2.42 1.78
C VAL A 108 7.65 -3.15 0.56
N SER A 109 7.72 -4.45 0.65
CA SER A 109 8.10 -5.33 -0.45
C SER A 109 6.97 -6.29 -0.79
N VAL A 110 6.97 -6.79 -2.02
CA VAL A 110 6.01 -7.75 -2.54
C VAL A 110 6.74 -8.94 -3.17
N VAL A 111 6.24 -10.14 -2.93
CA VAL A 111 6.66 -11.35 -3.65
C VAL A 111 5.61 -11.67 -4.70
N ILE A 112 6.01 -11.85 -5.95
CA ILE A 112 5.13 -12.23 -7.05
C ILE A 112 5.31 -13.72 -7.32
N GLU A 113 4.30 -14.50 -6.95
CA GLU A 113 4.29 -15.94 -7.18
C GLU A 113 3.66 -16.26 -8.53
N GLY A 114 4.41 -16.95 -9.41
CA GLY A 114 3.92 -17.39 -10.72
C GLY A 114 3.52 -18.86 -10.72
N HIS A 115 2.36 -19.13 -11.34
CA HIS A 115 1.77 -20.47 -11.36
C HIS A 115 1.31 -20.87 -12.77
N ALA A 116 1.30 -22.17 -13.03
CA ALA A 116 0.78 -22.78 -14.24
C ALA A 116 -0.32 -23.81 -13.92
N ASP A 117 -1.04 -24.28 -14.91
CA ASP A 117 -1.86 -25.48 -14.80
C ASP A 117 -1.00 -26.73 -15.04
N GLU A 118 -1.53 -27.92 -14.74
CA GLU A 118 -0.82 -29.21 -14.80
C GLU A 118 -0.51 -29.70 -16.22
N ARG A 119 -0.89 -28.99 -17.27
CA ARG A 119 -0.65 -29.42 -18.65
C ARG A 119 0.75 -29.01 -19.10
N GLY A 120 1.52 -29.98 -19.55
CA GLY A 120 2.90 -29.81 -19.99
C GLY A 120 3.89 -30.60 -19.15
N THR A 121 5.16 -30.20 -19.16
CA THR A 121 6.17 -30.78 -18.27
C THR A 121 6.41 -29.84 -17.07
N PRO A 122 6.82 -30.38 -15.91
CA PRO A 122 7.12 -29.58 -14.74
C PRO A 122 8.12 -28.45 -15.04
N GLU A 123 9.17 -28.74 -15.79
CA GLU A 123 10.20 -27.74 -16.15
C GLU A 123 9.62 -26.62 -17.02
N TYR A 124 8.76 -26.99 -17.98
CA TYR A 124 8.05 -26.00 -18.81
C TYR A 124 7.14 -25.12 -17.97
N ASN A 125 6.40 -25.70 -17.04
CA ASN A 125 5.45 -25.01 -16.17
C ASN A 125 6.15 -24.10 -15.16
N ILE A 126 7.32 -24.49 -14.64
CA ILE A 126 8.18 -23.60 -13.84
C ILE A 126 8.60 -22.39 -14.68
N ALA A 127 9.11 -22.59 -15.89
CA ALA A 127 9.51 -21.50 -16.76
C ALA A 127 8.32 -20.59 -17.17
N LEU A 128 7.12 -21.17 -17.37
CA LEU A 128 5.91 -20.41 -17.68
C LEU A 128 5.44 -19.56 -16.48
N GLY A 129 5.48 -20.14 -15.27
CA GLY A 129 5.18 -19.43 -14.04
C GLY A 129 6.16 -18.26 -13.81
N GLU A 130 7.44 -18.48 -14.05
CA GLU A 130 8.45 -17.43 -13.97
C GLU A 130 8.16 -16.27 -14.94
N ARG A 131 7.89 -16.58 -16.23
CA ARG A 131 7.51 -15.55 -17.21
C ARG A 131 6.27 -14.75 -16.80
N ARG A 132 5.30 -15.38 -16.12
CA ARG A 132 4.11 -14.69 -15.60
C ARG A 132 4.45 -13.75 -14.46
N ALA A 133 5.26 -14.19 -13.50
CA ALA A 133 5.74 -13.36 -12.40
C ALA A 133 6.54 -12.16 -12.92
N GLN A 134 7.48 -12.38 -13.84
CA GLN A 134 8.28 -11.34 -14.47
C GLN A 134 7.45 -10.34 -15.30
N ALA A 135 6.36 -10.79 -15.92
CA ALA A 135 5.45 -9.89 -16.62
C ALA A 135 4.76 -8.91 -15.66
N VAL A 136 4.36 -9.38 -14.46
CA VAL A 136 3.77 -8.52 -13.41
C VAL A 136 4.84 -7.61 -12.81
N GLU A 137 6.04 -8.10 -12.51
CA GLU A 137 7.18 -7.31 -12.06
C GLU A 137 7.46 -6.15 -13.00
N SER A 138 7.71 -6.43 -14.29
CA SER A 138 7.98 -5.41 -15.31
C SER A 138 6.82 -4.40 -15.44
N TYR A 139 5.58 -4.84 -15.23
CA TYR A 139 4.44 -3.93 -15.25
C TYR A 139 4.46 -2.95 -14.07
N LEU A 140 4.75 -3.44 -12.85
CA LEU A 140 4.87 -2.61 -11.65
C LEU A 140 6.07 -1.65 -11.72
N GLU A 141 7.21 -2.10 -12.23
CA GLU A 141 8.40 -1.26 -12.48
C GLU A 141 8.09 -0.11 -13.46
N ASN A 142 7.37 -0.40 -14.54
CA ASN A 142 6.94 0.63 -15.49
C ASN A 142 6.01 1.67 -14.87
N LEU A 143 5.33 1.33 -13.77
CA LEU A 143 4.52 2.25 -12.96
C LEU A 143 5.33 2.94 -11.85
N GLY A 144 6.64 2.70 -11.76
CA GLY A 144 7.55 3.40 -10.86
C GLY A 144 7.88 2.68 -9.56
N VAL A 145 7.48 1.43 -9.38
CA VAL A 145 7.90 0.60 -8.24
C VAL A 145 9.39 0.28 -8.37
N GLN A 146 10.12 0.33 -7.27
CA GLN A 146 11.55 0.03 -7.27
C GLN A 146 11.78 -1.49 -7.34
N ASP A 147 12.73 -1.93 -8.15
CA ASP A 147 13.19 -3.34 -8.25
C ASP A 147 13.47 -3.96 -6.87
N SER A 148 14.08 -3.21 -5.97
CA SER A 148 14.37 -3.66 -4.60
C SER A 148 13.14 -4.00 -3.75
N GLN A 149 11.94 -3.57 -4.15
CA GLN A 149 10.68 -3.89 -3.48
C GLN A 149 10.02 -5.16 -4.02
N ILE A 150 10.49 -5.69 -5.16
CA ILE A 150 9.85 -6.80 -5.86
C ILE A 150 10.77 -8.03 -5.81
N SER A 151 10.16 -9.18 -5.61
CA SER A 151 10.82 -10.48 -5.76
C SER A 151 9.89 -11.41 -6.50
N THR A 152 10.42 -12.20 -7.41
CA THR A 152 9.64 -13.18 -8.17
C THR A 152 9.99 -14.61 -7.78
N VAL A 153 8.99 -15.49 -7.77
CA VAL A 153 9.16 -16.92 -7.57
C VAL A 153 8.17 -17.69 -8.44
N SER A 154 8.62 -18.76 -9.05
CA SER A 154 7.74 -19.66 -9.78
C SER A 154 7.53 -20.97 -9.02
N TYR A 155 6.28 -21.35 -8.90
CA TYR A 155 5.88 -22.67 -8.42
C TYR A 155 5.40 -23.59 -9.56
N GLY A 156 5.34 -23.07 -10.78
CA GLY A 156 4.82 -23.86 -11.89
C GLY A 156 3.46 -24.46 -11.55
N GLU A 157 3.33 -25.79 -11.68
CA GLU A 157 2.12 -26.54 -11.34
C GLU A 157 2.06 -27.05 -9.89
N GLU A 158 3.15 -26.92 -9.11
CA GLU A 158 3.32 -27.56 -7.81
C GLU A 158 2.37 -27.03 -6.72
N LYS A 159 1.85 -25.79 -6.88
CA LYS A 159 0.90 -25.18 -5.93
C LYS A 159 -0.41 -24.83 -6.62
N PRO A 160 -1.25 -25.80 -6.96
CA PRO A 160 -2.55 -25.53 -7.58
C PRO A 160 -3.49 -24.83 -6.57
N MET A 161 -4.24 -23.84 -7.05
CA MET A 161 -5.34 -23.23 -6.28
C MET A 161 -6.55 -24.17 -6.22
N VAL A 162 -6.77 -24.90 -7.30
CA VAL A 162 -7.85 -25.90 -7.41
C VAL A 162 -7.26 -27.19 -7.93
N ASN A 163 -7.33 -28.23 -7.11
CA ASN A 163 -6.83 -29.55 -7.46
C ASN A 163 -7.92 -30.35 -8.19
N ALA A 164 -8.08 -30.09 -9.49
CA ALA A 164 -9.02 -30.80 -10.37
C ALA A 164 -8.58 -30.65 -11.83
N SER A 165 -8.69 -31.73 -12.62
CA SER A 165 -8.33 -31.76 -14.04
C SER A 165 -9.49 -31.32 -14.93
N THR A 166 -9.90 -30.07 -14.76
CA THR A 166 -10.97 -29.42 -15.55
C THR A 166 -10.53 -28.06 -16.05
N GLU A 167 -11.05 -27.59 -17.20
CA GLU A 167 -10.67 -26.28 -17.72
C GLU A 167 -10.98 -25.14 -16.74
N ARG A 168 -12.05 -25.27 -15.94
CA ARG A 168 -12.37 -24.30 -14.89
C ARG A 168 -11.30 -24.26 -13.78
N ALA A 169 -10.75 -25.42 -13.41
CA ALA A 169 -9.67 -25.49 -12.45
C ALA A 169 -8.36 -24.97 -13.05
N TYR A 170 -8.04 -25.37 -14.27
CA TYR A 170 -6.88 -24.89 -15.00
C TYR A 170 -6.86 -23.37 -15.13
N ALA A 171 -8.00 -22.75 -15.48
CA ALA A 171 -8.12 -21.31 -15.56
C ALA A 171 -7.79 -20.60 -14.23
N LYS A 172 -8.13 -21.21 -13.07
CA LYS A 172 -7.79 -20.67 -11.76
C LYS A 172 -6.33 -20.93 -11.38
N ASN A 173 -5.72 -21.97 -11.89
CA ASN A 173 -4.33 -22.30 -11.61
C ASN A 173 -3.36 -21.42 -12.42
N ARG A 174 -3.74 -20.98 -13.63
CA ARG A 174 -2.95 -20.07 -14.47
C ARG A 174 -2.99 -18.65 -13.91
N ARG A 175 -2.14 -18.35 -12.95
CA ARG A 175 -2.18 -17.06 -12.24
C ARG A 175 -0.80 -16.56 -11.83
N ALA A 176 -0.73 -15.29 -11.52
CA ALA A 176 0.27 -14.71 -10.63
C ALA A 176 -0.40 -14.14 -9.38
N VAL A 177 0.28 -14.17 -8.25
CA VAL A 177 -0.24 -13.75 -6.95
C VAL A 177 0.73 -12.74 -6.34
N LEU A 178 0.23 -11.57 -5.91
CA LEU A 178 1.01 -10.60 -5.15
C LEU A 178 0.89 -10.91 -3.65
N VAL A 179 2.01 -11.17 -3.00
CA VAL A 179 2.11 -11.54 -1.57
C VAL A 179 2.93 -10.49 -0.83
N TYR A 180 2.32 -9.83 0.16
CA TYR A 180 2.92 -8.79 1.00
C TYR A 180 3.37 -9.31 2.36
#